data_b76e1d4013635fb7e5b529a924adc6fc
#
_entry.id   b76e1d4013635fb7e5b529a924adc6fc
#
_cell.length_a   1.000
_cell.length_b   1.000
_cell.length_c   1.000
_cell.angle_alpha   90.00
_cell.angle_beta   90.00
_cell.angle_gamma   90.00
#
_symmetry.space_group_name_H-M   'P 1'
#
loop_
_entity.id
_entity.type
_entity.pdbx_description
1 polymer ?
#
loop_
_entity_poly.entity_id
_entity_poly.type
_entity_poly.pdbx_seq_one_letter_code
_entity_poly.pdbx_strand_id
1 'polypeptide(L)'
;VQGKGNVEIELDGDNELKSGFNRAGLEKTDFTFIGTPSTGMLTLKDDNQKAGSLKATGGQFGAGIGGAENGNGKDITIKGGTVTATGGEFAAGIGGGFGGSGENITINGGTVTADGNDWAAGIGGGKEREGENITITGGTVNAAGGIGGGTGGNGKNITITGGTVTAKGGV
;
A
#
# COMPACT_ATOMS: atom_id res chain seq x y z
N VAL A 1 8.87 -8.61 0.03
CA VAL A 1 8.19 -9.88 -0.28
C VAL A 1 8.21 -10.09 -1.79
N GLN A 2 8.95 -11.08 -2.24
CA GLN A 2 9.14 -11.37 -3.66
C GLN A 2 9.01 -12.88 -3.91
N GLY A 3 8.59 -13.27 -5.11
CA GLY A 3 8.44 -14.67 -5.51
C GLY A 3 7.02 -15.05 -5.86
N LYS A 4 6.78 -16.36 -6.05
CA LYS A 4 5.48 -16.90 -6.47
C LYS A 4 4.58 -17.37 -5.32
N GLY A 5 5.12 -17.49 -4.12
CA GLY A 5 4.39 -17.92 -2.93
C GLY A 5 3.65 -16.77 -2.26
N ASN A 6 2.47 -17.05 -1.72
CA ASN A 6 1.75 -16.11 -0.86
C ASN A 6 2.46 -15.99 0.48
N VAL A 7 2.48 -14.78 1.04
CA VAL A 7 3.02 -14.49 2.36
C VAL A 7 1.93 -13.88 3.21
N GLU A 8 1.70 -14.45 4.36
CA GLU A 8 0.87 -13.87 5.40
C GLU A 8 1.76 -13.39 6.55
N ILE A 9 1.50 -12.18 7.02
CA ILE A 9 2.16 -11.60 8.19
C ILE A 9 1.10 -11.39 9.25
N GLU A 10 1.22 -12.12 10.34
CA GLU A 10 0.45 -11.89 11.56
C GLU A 10 1.09 -10.74 12.32
N LEU A 11 0.30 -9.72 12.63
CA LEU A 11 0.76 -8.60 13.44
C LEU A 11 0.57 -8.93 14.93
N ASP A 12 1.64 -8.82 15.70
CA ASP A 12 1.63 -9.03 17.16
C ASP A 12 2.51 -7.96 17.80
N GLY A 13 1.89 -7.11 18.63
CA GLY A 13 2.56 -5.94 19.20
C GLY A 13 2.91 -4.87 18.18
N ASP A 14 3.83 -4.01 18.52
CA ASP A 14 4.22 -2.87 17.70
C ASP A 14 5.39 -3.22 16.77
N ASN A 15 5.17 -3.09 15.47
CA ASN A 15 6.16 -3.35 14.44
C ASN A 15 6.46 -2.07 13.66
N GLU A 16 7.72 -1.75 13.48
CA GLU A 16 8.15 -0.61 12.66
C GLU A 16 9.13 -1.06 11.57
N LEU A 17 8.81 -0.71 10.32
CA LEU A 17 9.65 -0.93 9.16
C LEU A 17 9.95 0.42 8.50
N LYS A 18 11.23 0.73 8.36
CA LYS A 18 11.69 1.94 7.69
C LYS A 18 12.77 1.60 6.69
N SER A 19 12.58 2.01 5.46
CA SER A 19 13.56 1.74 4.42
C SER A 19 14.49 2.91 4.15
N GLY A 20 15.58 2.60 3.47
CA GLY A 20 16.47 3.59 2.91
C GLY A 20 15.98 4.15 1.58
N PHE A 21 16.83 4.90 0.93
CA PHE A 21 16.57 5.56 -0.35
C PHE A 21 15.99 4.60 -1.41
N ASN A 22 14.95 5.04 -2.11
CA ASN A 22 14.30 4.36 -3.25
C ASN A 22 13.59 3.01 -2.96
N ARG A 23 13.46 2.59 -1.69
CA ARG A 23 12.81 1.31 -1.34
C ARG A 23 11.51 1.52 -0.58
N ALA A 24 10.59 0.57 -0.67
CA ALA A 24 9.38 0.56 0.16
C ALA A 24 9.68 0.14 1.60
N GLY A 25 8.90 0.64 2.57
CA GLY A 25 8.99 0.21 3.97
C GLY A 25 8.73 -1.28 4.12
N LEU A 26 7.63 -1.77 3.57
CA LEU A 26 7.35 -3.19 3.34
C LEU A 26 7.21 -3.40 1.83
N GLU A 27 8.23 -3.96 1.21
CA GLU A 27 8.25 -4.09 -0.24
C GLU A 27 7.44 -5.28 -0.75
N LYS A 28 6.49 -4.99 -1.60
CA LYS A 28 5.72 -5.94 -2.40
C LYS A 28 5.58 -5.39 -3.81
N THR A 29 6.44 -5.83 -4.69
CA THR A 29 6.51 -5.39 -6.08
C THR A 29 6.40 -6.58 -7.03
N ASP A 30 5.91 -6.33 -8.23
CA ASP A 30 5.87 -7.30 -9.32
C ASP A 30 7.21 -7.39 -10.08
N PHE A 31 8.13 -6.46 -9.83
CA PHE A 31 9.42 -6.41 -10.50
C PHE A 31 10.55 -6.96 -9.63
N THR A 32 11.30 -7.91 -10.15
CA THR A 32 12.59 -8.33 -9.59
C THR A 32 13.70 -7.91 -10.54
N PHE A 33 14.81 -7.43 -9.99
CA PHE A 33 15.99 -7.00 -10.76
C PHE A 33 16.56 -8.12 -11.67
N ILE A 34 16.15 -9.37 -11.45
CA ILE A 34 16.55 -10.57 -12.23
C ILE A 34 15.41 -11.17 -13.06
N GLY A 35 14.34 -10.42 -13.33
CA GLY A 35 13.38 -10.75 -14.39
C GLY A 35 12.33 -11.83 -14.09
N THR A 36 12.18 -12.29 -12.85
CA THR A 36 11.07 -13.19 -12.48
C THR A 36 9.92 -12.40 -11.88
N PRO A 37 8.70 -12.43 -12.48
CA PRO A 37 7.55 -11.76 -11.89
C PRO A 37 7.23 -12.28 -10.50
N SER A 38 6.99 -11.39 -9.54
CA SER A 38 6.45 -11.75 -8.24
C SER A 38 4.93 -11.84 -8.33
N THR A 39 4.37 -13.04 -8.29
CA THR A 39 2.93 -13.30 -8.42
C THR A 39 2.25 -13.69 -7.11
N GLY A 40 3.00 -13.83 -6.00
CA GLY A 40 2.44 -14.13 -4.70
C GLY A 40 1.70 -12.94 -4.09
N MET A 41 0.70 -13.22 -3.25
CA MET A 41 0.00 -12.19 -2.47
C MET A 41 0.73 -11.89 -1.16
N LEU A 42 0.65 -10.63 -0.72
CA LEU A 42 0.99 -10.20 0.63
C LEU A 42 -0.31 -9.99 1.41
N THR A 43 -0.47 -10.69 2.50
CA THR A 43 -1.58 -10.50 3.43
C THR A 43 -1.07 -10.03 4.79
N LEU A 44 -1.60 -8.92 5.28
CA LEU A 44 -1.43 -8.48 6.66
C LEU A 44 -2.69 -8.82 7.44
N LYS A 45 -2.55 -9.45 8.59
CA LYS A 45 -3.66 -9.85 9.44
C LYS A 45 -3.35 -9.66 10.93
N ASP A 46 -4.38 -9.64 11.73
CA ASP A 46 -4.35 -9.59 13.19
C ASP A 46 -5.57 -10.35 13.68
N ASP A 47 -5.42 -11.67 13.76
CA ASP A 47 -6.53 -12.58 14.12
C ASP A 47 -6.25 -13.42 15.38
N ASN A 48 -5.10 -13.18 16.04
CA ASN A 48 -4.64 -13.94 17.18
C ASN A 48 -5.07 -13.40 18.57
N GLN A 49 -5.99 -12.44 18.62
CA GLN A 49 -6.47 -11.76 19.83
C GLN A 49 -5.43 -10.90 20.57
N LYS A 50 -4.29 -10.64 19.99
CA LYS A 50 -3.30 -9.70 20.50
C LYS A 50 -3.25 -8.49 19.55
N ALA A 51 -3.46 -7.30 20.10
CA ALA A 51 -3.42 -6.09 19.29
C ALA A 51 -2.08 -5.95 18.57
N GLY A 52 -2.12 -5.93 17.25
CA GLY A 52 -0.95 -5.79 16.41
C GLY A 52 -0.95 -4.50 15.61
N SER A 53 0.21 -3.88 15.51
CA SER A 53 0.40 -2.69 14.67
C SER A 53 1.58 -2.84 13.72
N LEU A 54 1.48 -2.18 12.58
CA LEU A 54 2.57 -2.01 11.62
C LEU A 54 2.68 -0.54 11.22
N LYS A 55 3.84 0.05 11.46
CA LYS A 55 4.23 1.32 10.89
C LYS A 55 5.28 1.09 9.81
N ALA A 56 4.93 1.34 8.57
CA ALA A 56 5.81 1.16 7.42
C ALA A 56 6.08 2.51 6.74
N THR A 57 7.35 2.90 6.67
CA THR A 57 7.77 4.16 6.06
C THR A 57 8.69 3.87 4.88
N GLY A 58 8.30 4.30 3.70
CA GLY A 58 9.11 4.24 2.49
C GLY A 58 10.30 5.19 2.55
N GLY A 59 11.34 4.87 1.80
CA GLY A 59 12.41 5.81 1.50
C GLY A 59 11.95 6.86 0.50
N GLN A 60 12.84 7.72 0.03
CA GLN A 60 12.47 8.93 -0.72
C GLN A 60 11.48 8.69 -1.87
N PHE A 61 11.62 7.61 -2.62
CA PHE A 61 10.76 7.28 -3.77
C PHE A 61 10.02 5.94 -3.62
N GLY A 62 10.04 5.35 -2.43
CA GLY A 62 9.38 4.09 -2.15
C GLY A 62 8.03 4.28 -1.46
N ALA A 63 7.10 3.37 -1.72
CA ALA A 63 5.83 3.30 -1.01
C ALA A 63 6.05 2.95 0.48
N GLY A 64 5.10 3.30 1.35
CA GLY A 64 5.08 2.76 2.71
C GLY A 64 4.99 1.23 2.67
N ILE A 65 3.97 0.71 1.96
CA ILE A 65 3.79 -0.71 1.67
C ILE A 65 3.57 -0.87 0.17
N GLY A 66 4.45 -1.61 -0.51
CA GLY A 66 4.28 -1.87 -1.95
C GLY A 66 5.55 -1.70 -2.78
N GLY A 67 5.50 -0.81 -3.77
CA GLY A 67 6.57 -0.64 -4.74
C GLY A 67 7.76 0.18 -4.25
N ALA A 68 8.95 -0.20 -4.66
CA ALA A 68 10.15 0.65 -4.65
C ALA A 68 10.05 1.71 -5.77
N GLU A 69 11.04 2.55 -5.96
CA GLU A 69 11.13 3.45 -7.12
C GLU A 69 10.93 2.69 -8.43
N ASN A 70 10.06 3.20 -9.31
CA ASN A 70 9.61 2.57 -10.55
C ASN A 70 8.96 1.17 -10.40
N GLY A 71 8.64 0.77 -9.18
CA GLY A 71 8.00 -0.51 -8.87
C GLY A 71 6.51 -0.37 -8.61
N ASN A 72 5.71 -1.27 -9.18
CA ASN A 72 4.30 -1.38 -8.84
C ASN A 72 4.13 -2.03 -7.46
N GLY A 73 3.20 -1.52 -6.67
CA GLY A 73 2.70 -2.21 -5.48
C GLY A 73 1.48 -3.04 -5.85
N LYS A 74 1.56 -4.36 -5.66
CA LYS A 74 0.58 -5.27 -6.24
C LYS A 74 0.21 -6.44 -5.34
N ASP A 75 -1.05 -6.87 -5.44
CA ASP A 75 -1.57 -8.05 -4.74
C ASP A 75 -1.38 -7.94 -3.21
N ILE A 76 -1.86 -6.83 -2.64
CA ILE A 76 -1.77 -6.51 -1.22
C ILE A 76 -3.14 -6.64 -0.57
N THR A 77 -3.23 -7.41 0.51
CA THR A 77 -4.47 -7.58 1.28
C THR A 77 -4.24 -7.21 2.75
N ILE A 78 -5.11 -6.38 3.32
CA ILE A 78 -5.13 -6.06 4.75
C ILE A 78 -6.43 -6.58 5.33
N LYS A 79 -6.35 -7.52 6.26
CA LYS A 79 -7.49 -8.15 6.92
C LYS A 79 -7.74 -7.60 8.32
N GLY A 80 -6.71 -7.06 8.98
CA GLY A 80 -6.82 -6.59 10.37
C GLY A 80 -5.59 -5.82 10.83
N GLY A 81 -5.58 -5.48 12.13
CA GLY A 81 -4.51 -4.75 12.79
C GLY A 81 -4.58 -3.22 12.57
N THR A 82 -3.62 -2.53 13.19
CA THR A 82 -3.44 -1.10 12.98
C THR A 82 -2.26 -0.86 12.05
N VAL A 83 -2.54 -0.42 10.83
CA VAL A 83 -1.53 -0.23 9.79
C VAL A 83 -1.37 1.27 9.49
N THR A 84 -0.16 1.78 9.66
CA THR A 84 0.22 3.12 9.23
C THR A 84 1.29 3.01 8.15
N ALA A 85 0.96 3.44 6.94
CA ALA A 85 1.84 3.36 5.80
C ALA A 85 2.08 4.76 5.23
N THR A 86 3.33 5.20 5.24
CA THR A 86 3.73 6.52 4.71
C THR A 86 4.67 6.32 3.54
N GLY A 87 4.27 6.81 2.38
CA GLY A 87 5.12 6.85 1.19
C GLY A 87 6.20 7.92 1.30
N GLY A 88 7.25 7.77 0.52
CA GLY A 88 8.23 8.82 0.31
C GLY A 88 7.68 9.91 -0.63
N GLU A 89 8.56 10.81 -1.08
CA GLU A 89 8.21 11.84 -2.04
C GLU A 89 7.72 11.19 -3.34
N PHE A 90 6.54 11.56 -3.82
CA PHE A 90 5.88 11.03 -5.01
C PHE A 90 5.44 9.55 -4.98
N ALA A 91 5.51 8.88 -3.84
CA ALA A 91 5.15 7.48 -3.70
C ALA A 91 3.90 7.28 -2.84
N ALA A 92 3.11 6.25 -3.14
CA ALA A 92 1.89 5.96 -2.41
C ALA A 92 2.16 5.52 -0.96
N GLY A 93 1.20 5.77 -0.08
CA GLY A 93 1.20 5.15 1.25
C GLY A 93 1.16 3.63 1.12
N ILE A 94 0.15 3.11 0.42
CA ILE A 94 0.01 1.70 0.07
C ILE A 94 -0.17 1.59 -1.44
N GLY A 95 0.78 0.97 -2.15
CA GLY A 95 0.71 0.81 -3.60
C GLY A 95 2.02 1.09 -4.32
N GLY A 96 1.98 1.90 -5.37
CA GLY A 96 3.14 2.17 -6.22
C GLY A 96 4.19 3.07 -5.57
N GLY A 97 5.47 2.81 -5.83
CA GLY A 97 6.54 3.78 -5.62
C GLY A 97 6.45 4.93 -6.64
N PHE A 98 7.36 5.91 -6.57
CA PHE A 98 7.47 6.91 -7.63
C PHE A 98 7.62 6.21 -8.99
N GLY A 99 6.78 6.58 -9.95
CA GLY A 99 6.76 5.93 -11.26
C GLY A 99 6.11 4.54 -11.30
N GLY A 100 5.50 4.06 -10.20
CA GLY A 100 4.82 2.77 -10.10
C GLY A 100 3.31 2.88 -9.86
N SER A 101 2.55 1.93 -10.35
CA SER A 101 1.10 1.81 -10.14
C SER A 101 0.76 1.02 -8.88
N GLY A 102 -0.42 1.23 -8.31
CA GLY A 102 -0.98 0.40 -7.26
C GLY A 102 -2.09 -0.49 -7.84
N GLU A 103 -1.96 -1.81 -7.69
CA GLU A 103 -2.87 -2.76 -8.34
C GLU A 103 -3.33 -3.86 -7.38
N ASN A 104 -4.60 -4.27 -7.50
CA ASN A 104 -5.16 -5.39 -6.73
C ASN A 104 -4.95 -5.21 -5.21
N ILE A 105 -5.35 -4.06 -4.68
CA ILE A 105 -5.24 -3.75 -3.25
C ILE A 105 -6.59 -3.99 -2.58
N THR A 106 -6.63 -4.82 -1.55
CA THR A 106 -7.85 -5.16 -0.84
C THR A 106 -7.74 -4.84 0.65
N ILE A 107 -8.71 -4.13 1.20
CA ILE A 107 -8.82 -3.87 2.65
C ILE A 107 -10.15 -4.43 3.13
N ASN A 108 -10.09 -5.47 3.96
CA ASN A 108 -11.27 -6.14 4.52
C ASN A 108 -11.56 -5.72 5.96
N GLY A 109 -10.57 -5.16 6.67
CA GLY A 109 -10.71 -4.77 8.07
C GLY A 109 -9.49 -4.05 8.61
N GLY A 110 -9.49 -3.82 9.92
CA GLY A 110 -8.42 -3.11 10.62
C GLY A 110 -8.59 -1.59 10.62
N THR A 111 -7.59 -0.91 11.17
CA THR A 111 -7.47 0.55 11.12
C THR A 111 -6.28 0.89 10.24
N VAL A 112 -6.52 1.49 9.08
CA VAL A 112 -5.51 1.77 8.07
C VAL A 112 -5.37 3.26 7.87
N THR A 113 -4.17 3.78 8.08
CA THR A 113 -3.77 5.13 7.71
C THR A 113 -2.73 5.05 6.62
N ALA A 114 -3.05 5.55 5.45
CA ALA A 114 -2.17 5.53 4.29
C ALA A 114 -1.94 6.96 3.80
N ASP A 115 -0.69 7.38 3.77
CA ASP A 115 -0.27 8.73 3.39
C ASP A 115 0.67 8.67 2.19
N GLY A 116 0.21 9.20 1.06
CA GLY A 116 0.96 9.31 -0.18
C GLY A 116 1.62 10.66 -0.41
N ASN A 117 1.64 11.51 0.62
CA ASN A 117 2.04 12.92 0.51
C ASN A 117 1.20 13.69 -0.55
N ASP A 118 1.70 14.80 -1.05
CA ASP A 118 0.91 15.73 -1.88
C ASP A 118 0.72 15.28 -3.33
N TRP A 119 1.55 14.34 -3.83
CA TRP A 119 1.60 14.00 -5.25
C TRP A 119 1.18 12.58 -5.57
N ALA A 120 1.06 11.72 -4.58
CA ALA A 120 0.72 10.33 -4.77
C ALA A 120 -0.57 9.96 -4.03
N ALA A 121 -1.16 8.84 -4.41
CA ALA A 121 -2.33 8.33 -3.70
C ALA A 121 -1.97 7.87 -2.29
N GLY A 122 -2.85 8.07 -1.32
CA GLY A 122 -2.75 7.34 -0.05
C GLY A 122 -2.79 5.84 -0.29
N ILE A 123 -3.76 5.39 -1.12
CA ILE A 123 -3.87 3.99 -1.55
C ILE A 123 -3.98 3.94 -3.06
N GLY A 124 -2.96 3.40 -3.75
CA GLY A 124 -2.97 3.28 -5.20
C GLY A 124 -1.67 3.66 -5.89
N GLY A 125 -1.72 4.55 -6.88
CA GLY A 125 -0.57 4.92 -7.70
C GLY A 125 0.37 5.93 -7.04
N GLY A 126 1.66 5.84 -7.37
CA GLY A 126 2.59 6.95 -7.21
C GLY A 126 2.25 8.10 -8.16
N LYS A 127 3.03 9.18 -8.12
CA LYS A 127 2.83 10.34 -9.01
C LYS A 127 2.76 9.91 -10.48
N GLU A 128 1.77 10.43 -11.21
CA GLU A 128 1.49 10.19 -12.63
C GLU A 128 1.18 8.71 -12.95
N ARG A 129 0.79 7.93 -11.92
CA ARG A 129 0.51 6.51 -12.07
C ARG A 129 -0.88 6.13 -11.61
N GLU A 130 -1.36 5.02 -12.11
CA GLU A 130 -2.71 4.54 -11.90
C GLU A 130 -2.86 3.78 -10.58
N GLY A 131 -4.06 3.85 -10.00
CA GLY A 131 -4.51 2.94 -8.98
C GLY A 131 -5.65 2.09 -9.53
N GLU A 132 -5.47 0.79 -9.61
CA GLU A 132 -6.44 -0.12 -10.24
C GLU A 132 -6.88 -1.25 -9.31
N ASN A 133 -8.15 -1.65 -9.45
CA ASN A 133 -8.72 -2.80 -8.74
C ASN A 133 -8.54 -2.67 -7.22
N ILE A 134 -8.93 -1.53 -6.67
CA ILE A 134 -8.84 -1.27 -5.23
C ILE A 134 -10.20 -1.56 -4.60
N THR A 135 -10.24 -2.46 -3.62
CA THR A 135 -11.48 -2.89 -2.97
C THR A 135 -11.40 -2.69 -1.46
N ILE A 136 -12.38 -2.00 -0.90
CA ILE A 136 -12.52 -1.82 0.56
C ILE A 136 -13.88 -2.39 0.98
N THR A 137 -13.88 -3.43 1.80
CA THR A 137 -15.09 -4.09 2.28
C THR A 137 -15.35 -3.86 3.77
N GLY A 138 -14.37 -3.32 4.49
CA GLY A 138 -14.51 -3.06 5.93
C GLY A 138 -13.33 -2.29 6.52
N GLY A 139 -13.36 -2.11 7.83
CA GLY A 139 -12.34 -1.39 8.58
C GLY A 139 -12.55 0.12 8.66
N THR A 140 -11.59 0.81 9.26
CA THR A 140 -11.50 2.26 9.29
C THR A 140 -10.30 2.68 8.45
N VAL A 141 -10.54 3.39 7.34
CA VAL A 141 -9.50 3.73 6.36
C VAL A 141 -9.39 5.25 6.24
N ASN A 142 -8.19 5.76 6.43
CA ASN A 142 -7.83 7.15 6.20
C ASN A 142 -6.73 7.21 5.13
N ALA A 143 -7.05 7.73 3.97
CA ALA A 143 -6.15 7.83 2.82
C ALA A 143 -5.87 9.31 2.49
N ALA A 144 -4.75 9.83 2.95
CA ALA A 144 -4.24 11.13 2.56
C ALA A 144 -3.53 11.01 1.19
N GLY A 145 -3.88 11.85 0.25
CA GLY A 145 -3.57 11.69 -1.17
C GLY A 145 -4.68 10.98 -1.97
N GLY A 146 -5.74 10.49 -1.27
CA GLY A 146 -6.89 9.83 -1.91
C GLY A 146 -6.71 8.34 -2.17
N ILE A 147 -7.70 7.75 -2.87
CA ILE A 147 -7.70 6.34 -3.26
C ILE A 147 -7.81 6.28 -4.78
N GLY A 148 -6.83 5.69 -5.45
CA GLY A 148 -6.78 5.61 -6.91
C GLY A 148 -5.43 6.03 -7.49
N GLY A 149 -5.44 6.84 -8.54
CA GLY A 149 -4.19 7.35 -9.12
C GLY A 149 -3.54 8.44 -8.29
N GLY A 150 -2.23 8.60 -8.38
CA GLY A 150 -1.55 9.80 -7.92
C GLY A 150 -1.86 11.00 -8.83
N THR A 151 -1.32 12.18 -8.50
CA THR A 151 -1.50 13.39 -9.31
C THR A 151 -1.13 13.13 -10.76
N GLY A 152 -2.05 13.36 -11.68
CA GLY A 152 -1.89 13.04 -13.11
C GLY A 152 -2.19 11.59 -13.49
N GLY A 153 -2.42 10.69 -12.54
CA GLY A 153 -2.81 9.30 -12.76
C GLY A 153 -4.32 9.07 -12.64
N ASN A 154 -4.80 7.97 -13.17
CA ASN A 154 -6.20 7.59 -13.12
C ASN A 154 -6.49 6.57 -12.01
N GLY A 155 -7.65 6.69 -11.39
CA GLY A 155 -8.23 5.62 -10.57
C GLY A 155 -9.17 4.77 -11.41
N LYS A 156 -9.03 3.43 -11.38
CA LYS A 156 -9.88 2.50 -12.12
C LYS A 156 -10.36 1.38 -11.22
N ASN A 157 -11.62 0.94 -11.42
CA ASN A 157 -12.21 -0.18 -10.70
C ASN A 157 -12.06 -0.06 -9.17
N ILE A 158 -12.44 1.08 -8.62
CA ILE A 158 -12.40 1.33 -7.18
C ILE A 158 -13.76 0.98 -6.60
N THR A 159 -13.79 0.05 -5.66
CA THR A 159 -15.02 -0.44 -5.04
C THR A 159 -14.95 -0.30 -3.52
N ILE A 160 -15.91 0.42 -2.93
CA ILE A 160 -16.03 0.58 -1.48
C ILE A 160 -17.43 0.09 -1.10
N THR A 161 -17.52 -1.05 -0.42
CA THR A 161 -18.80 -1.66 -0.03
C THR A 161 -19.04 -1.68 1.47
N GLY A 162 -18.05 -1.30 2.26
CA GLY A 162 -18.18 -1.26 3.72
C GLY A 162 -17.05 -0.48 4.40
N GLY A 163 -17.15 -0.38 5.72
CA GLY A 163 -16.20 0.34 6.54
C GLY A 163 -16.47 1.84 6.66
N THR A 164 -15.59 2.52 7.37
CA THR A 164 -15.55 3.98 7.47
C THR A 164 -14.34 4.48 6.69
N VAL A 165 -14.57 5.17 5.58
CA VAL A 165 -13.51 5.57 4.67
C VAL A 165 -13.45 7.09 4.57
N THR A 166 -12.28 7.66 4.85
CA THR A 166 -11.95 9.05 4.61
C THR A 166 -10.83 9.11 3.59
N ALA A 167 -11.11 9.68 2.43
CA ALA A 167 -10.12 9.89 1.38
C ALA A 167 -10.03 11.38 1.08
N LYS A 168 -8.83 11.94 1.21
CA LYS A 168 -8.56 13.34 0.86
C LYS A 168 -7.60 13.33 -0.31
N GLY A 169 -8.02 13.85 -1.46
CA GLY A 169 -7.13 14.04 -2.60
C GLY A 169 -5.97 15.00 -2.26
N GLY A 170 -4.84 14.80 -2.88
CA GLY A 170 -3.76 15.77 -2.90
C GLY A 170 -4.11 16.98 -3.79
N VAL A 171 -3.30 18.02 -3.75
CA VAL A 171 -3.40 19.22 -4.62
C VAL A 171 -2.74 18.99 -5.97
#